data_d9d5d3261ae627ec9199a18f20f9ca33
#
_entry.id   d9d5d3261ae627ec9199a18f20f9ca33
#
_cell.length_a   1.000
_cell.length_b   1.000
_cell.length_c   1.000
_cell.angle_alpha   90.00
_cell.angle_beta   90.00
_cell.angle_gamma   90.00
#
_symmetry.space_group_name_H-M   'P 1'
#
loop_
_entity.id
_entity.type
_entity.pdbx_description
1 polymer ?
#
loop_
_entity_poly.entity_id
_entity_poly.type
_entity_poly.pdbx_seq_one_letter_code
_entity_poly.pdbx_strand_id
1 'polypeptide(L)'
;MTGSSKIKVALIVLNDLGSGGAYNYESGVIKDLVLAEKSPFEFLIFAPHKLVGATKQRFPDLVVRPYRSGLITMFFLSLRSSLQGYKLLKTIGLRYGRLERSLVRENVSLAYFLAPNALVLDLVDTPTINTVWDLGHRDIPEFVEITGDRHFEERELFYRHALPKSFRVVVD
;
A
#
# COMPACT_ATOMS: atom_id res chain seq x y z
N MET A 1 -6.07 -34.51 9.32
CA MET A 1 -5.52 -33.21 9.76
C MET A 1 -5.72 -32.24 8.61
N THR A 2 -6.78 -31.46 8.63
CA THR A 2 -7.03 -30.42 7.63
C THR A 2 -6.04 -29.29 7.90
N GLY A 3 -5.03 -29.19 7.05
CA GLY A 3 -4.09 -28.07 7.11
C GLY A 3 -4.86 -26.76 6.93
N SER A 4 -4.96 -25.99 8.00
CA SER A 4 -5.51 -24.63 7.94
C SER A 4 -4.68 -23.84 6.92
N SER A 5 -5.28 -23.44 5.81
CA SER A 5 -4.61 -22.58 4.85
C SER A 5 -4.28 -21.26 5.56
N LYS A 6 -2.98 -20.89 5.54
CA LYS A 6 -2.56 -19.61 6.13
C LYS A 6 -3.25 -18.45 5.42
N ILE A 7 -3.59 -17.42 6.18
CA ILE A 7 -4.14 -16.16 5.66
C ILE A 7 -3.01 -15.41 4.96
N LYS A 8 -3.19 -15.10 3.67
CA LYS A 8 -2.19 -14.35 2.90
C LYS A 8 -2.30 -12.86 3.12
N VAL A 9 -1.20 -12.24 3.55
CA VAL A 9 -1.09 -10.81 3.78
C VAL A 9 -0.05 -10.20 2.83
N ALA A 10 -0.46 -9.22 2.04
CA ALA A 10 0.46 -8.46 1.20
C ALA A 10 1.05 -7.30 1.97
N LEU A 11 2.37 -7.22 2.05
CA LEU A 11 3.12 -6.08 2.57
C LEU A 11 3.48 -5.17 1.39
N ILE A 12 2.89 -3.97 1.35
CA ILE A 12 3.08 -3.02 0.24
C ILE A 12 4.24 -2.09 0.57
N VAL A 13 5.36 -2.30 -0.11
CA VAL A 13 6.58 -1.48 0.01
C VAL A 13 6.52 -0.34 -0.99
N LEU A 14 6.93 0.85 -0.57
CA LEU A 14 6.86 2.08 -1.37
C LEU A 14 8.23 2.77 -1.50
N ASN A 15 9.11 2.58 -0.52
CA ASN A 15 10.34 3.33 -0.37
C ASN A 15 11.58 2.51 -0.76
N ASP A 16 12.60 3.19 -1.25
CA ASP A 16 13.91 2.62 -1.58
C ASP A 16 14.98 2.98 -0.53
N LEU A 17 16.18 2.45 -0.73
CA LEU A 17 17.33 2.68 0.15
C LEU A 17 17.66 4.18 0.35
N GLY A 18 17.32 5.04 -0.62
CA GLY A 18 17.54 6.47 -0.55
C GLY A 18 16.52 7.22 0.31
N SER A 19 15.43 6.57 0.72
CA SER A 19 14.33 7.19 1.45
C SER A 19 14.56 7.30 2.97
N GLY A 20 15.77 7.01 3.47
CA GLY A 20 16.16 7.24 4.86
C GLY A 20 15.24 6.54 5.88
N GLY A 21 14.60 7.32 6.76
CA GLY A 21 13.75 6.82 7.84
C GLY A 21 12.58 5.97 7.35
N ALA A 22 11.94 6.37 6.26
CA ALA A 22 10.82 5.65 5.67
C ALA A 22 11.19 4.21 5.27
N TYR A 23 12.32 4.05 4.61
CA TYR A 23 12.85 2.74 4.25
C TYR A 23 13.19 1.88 5.49
N ASN A 24 13.79 2.50 6.51
CA ASN A 24 14.15 1.81 7.75
C ASN A 24 12.91 1.31 8.48
N TYR A 25 11.87 2.14 8.56
CA TYR A 25 10.57 1.77 9.15
C TYR A 25 9.96 0.57 8.40
N GLU A 26 9.76 0.66 7.07
CA GLU A 26 9.22 -0.44 6.28
C GLU A 26 10.01 -1.75 6.49
N SER A 27 11.34 -1.64 6.48
CA SER A 27 12.21 -2.80 6.66
C SER A 27 12.16 -3.39 8.05
N GLY A 28 12.03 -2.55 9.09
CA GLY A 28 11.84 -2.97 10.47
C GLY A 28 10.55 -3.75 10.64
N VAL A 29 9.43 -3.17 10.22
CA VAL A 29 8.11 -3.82 10.30
C VAL A 29 8.08 -5.16 9.56
N ILE A 30 8.66 -5.25 8.35
CA ILE A 30 8.73 -6.52 7.62
C ILE A 30 9.49 -7.57 8.43
N LYS A 31 10.65 -7.22 8.99
CA LYS A 31 11.46 -8.15 9.79
C LYS A 31 10.68 -8.65 11.00
N ASP A 32 10.05 -7.76 11.75
CA ASP A 32 9.32 -8.09 12.97
C ASP A 32 8.13 -9.02 12.67
N LEU A 33 7.38 -8.74 11.59
CA LEU A 33 6.26 -9.58 11.17
C LEU A 33 6.71 -10.97 10.73
N VAL A 34 7.86 -11.08 10.06
CA VAL A 34 8.38 -12.37 9.56
C VAL A 34 9.03 -13.20 10.67
N LEU A 35 9.67 -12.53 11.63
CA LEU A 35 10.29 -13.21 12.79
C LEU A 35 9.26 -13.65 13.83
N ALA A 36 8.01 -13.22 13.74
CA ALA A 36 6.95 -13.64 14.65
C ALA A 36 6.72 -15.15 14.52
N GLU A 37 7.25 -15.91 15.47
CA GLU A 37 7.09 -17.35 15.55
C GLU A 37 5.61 -17.75 15.60
N LYS A 38 5.24 -18.81 14.88
CA LYS A 38 3.86 -19.36 14.83
C LYS A 38 2.81 -18.40 14.25
N SER A 39 3.22 -17.47 13.38
CA SER A 39 2.27 -16.61 12.68
C SER A 39 1.26 -17.46 11.87
N PRO A 40 -0.06 -17.22 12.01
CA PRO A 40 -1.08 -17.82 11.18
C PRO A 40 -1.10 -17.23 9.76
N PHE A 41 -0.22 -16.26 9.50
CA PHE A 41 -0.16 -15.51 8.24
C PHE A 41 0.98 -16.01 7.34
N GLU A 42 0.74 -15.91 6.05
CA GLU A 42 1.73 -16.02 4.99
C GLU A 42 1.96 -14.62 4.41
N PHE A 43 3.18 -14.10 4.51
CA PHE A 43 3.50 -12.76 4.03
C PHE A 43 4.08 -12.80 2.61
N LEU A 44 3.55 -11.92 1.74
CA LEU A 44 4.09 -11.65 0.41
C LEU A 44 4.43 -10.15 0.32
N ILE A 45 5.57 -9.81 -0.27
CA ILE A 45 5.95 -8.42 -0.49
C ILE A 45 5.49 -8.00 -1.89
N PHE A 46 4.80 -6.87 -1.97
CA PHE A 46 4.51 -6.18 -3.23
C PHE A 46 5.34 -4.90 -3.30
N ALA A 47 6.21 -4.80 -4.30
CA ALA A 47 7.12 -3.67 -4.49
C ALA A 47 6.94 -3.03 -5.87
N PRO A 48 7.21 -1.72 -6.03
CA PRO A 48 7.33 -1.10 -7.34
C PRO A 48 8.32 -1.87 -8.21
N HIS A 49 8.04 -2.01 -9.50
CA HIS A 49 8.87 -2.81 -10.40
C HIS A 49 10.37 -2.50 -10.28
N LYS A 50 10.72 -1.20 -10.12
CA LYS A 50 12.11 -0.74 -9.96
C LYS A 50 12.78 -1.21 -8.66
N LEU A 51 12.01 -1.53 -7.62
CA LEU A 51 12.52 -1.91 -6.30
C LEU A 51 12.56 -3.45 -6.09
N VAL A 52 11.99 -4.23 -6.99
CA VAL A 52 11.89 -5.70 -6.82
C VAL A 52 13.24 -6.36 -6.59
N GLY A 53 14.29 -5.96 -7.33
CA GLY A 53 15.63 -6.52 -7.20
C GLY A 53 16.21 -6.28 -5.81
N ALA A 54 16.21 -5.03 -5.37
CA ALA A 54 16.71 -4.64 -4.04
C ALA A 54 15.90 -5.29 -2.91
N THR A 55 14.58 -5.34 -3.06
CA THR A 55 13.70 -5.97 -2.06
C THR A 55 13.96 -7.48 -1.94
N LYS A 56 14.14 -8.20 -3.07
CA LYS A 56 14.48 -9.63 -3.06
C LYS A 56 15.84 -9.89 -2.41
N GLN A 57 16.83 -9.04 -2.68
CA GLN A 57 18.15 -9.16 -2.08
C GLN A 57 18.08 -8.99 -0.55
N ARG A 58 17.22 -8.10 -0.07
CA ARG A 58 17.06 -7.83 1.35
C ARG A 58 16.23 -8.89 2.09
N PHE A 59 15.22 -9.45 1.42
CA PHE A 59 14.30 -10.46 1.97
C PHE A 59 14.26 -11.69 1.07
N PRO A 60 15.36 -12.47 1.02
CA PRO A 60 15.49 -13.58 0.08
C PRO A 60 14.46 -14.69 0.32
N ASP A 61 14.02 -14.87 1.57
CA ASP A 61 13.08 -15.92 1.97
C ASP A 61 11.60 -15.55 1.71
N LEU A 62 11.34 -14.30 1.29
CA LEU A 62 9.98 -13.84 1.02
C LEU A 62 9.69 -13.79 -0.48
N VAL A 63 8.44 -14.13 -0.80
CA VAL A 63 7.93 -13.98 -2.16
C VAL A 63 7.72 -12.50 -2.45
N VAL A 64 8.48 -11.95 -3.42
CA VAL A 64 8.35 -10.55 -3.86
C VAL A 64 7.66 -10.49 -5.22
N ARG A 65 6.58 -9.74 -5.31
CA ARG A 65 5.79 -9.50 -6.53
C ARG A 65 5.90 -8.05 -6.98
N PRO A 66 6.05 -7.81 -8.28
CA PRO A 66 6.05 -6.45 -8.81
C PRO A 66 4.64 -5.88 -8.89
N TYR A 67 4.50 -4.59 -8.60
CA TYR A 67 3.36 -3.82 -9.07
C TYR A 67 3.82 -2.61 -9.90
N ARG A 68 2.91 -2.12 -10.75
CA ARG A 68 3.15 -0.93 -11.58
C ARG A 68 2.22 0.19 -11.15
N SER A 69 2.80 1.31 -10.79
CA SER A 69 2.12 2.59 -10.61
C SER A 69 2.60 3.54 -11.73
N GLY A 70 1.72 4.42 -12.19
CA GLY A 70 2.06 5.37 -13.24
C GLY A 70 0.88 6.30 -13.52
N LEU A 71 1.02 7.21 -14.50
CA LEU A 71 0.00 8.21 -14.83
C LEU A 71 -1.40 7.61 -15.05
N ILE A 72 -1.46 6.44 -15.72
CA ILE A 72 -2.73 5.72 -15.91
C ILE A 72 -3.34 5.31 -14.57
N THR A 73 -2.53 4.83 -13.62
CA THR A 73 -3.02 4.46 -12.29
C THR A 73 -3.57 5.70 -11.58
N MET A 74 -2.85 6.82 -11.61
CA MET A 74 -3.29 8.08 -10.99
C MET A 74 -4.59 8.60 -11.60
N PHE A 75 -4.76 8.51 -12.93
CA PHE A 75 -6.01 8.86 -13.58
C PHE A 75 -7.18 7.99 -13.08
N PHE A 76 -7.00 6.67 -12.99
CA PHE A 76 -8.03 5.79 -12.46
C PHE A 76 -8.31 6.00 -10.96
N LEU A 77 -7.30 6.35 -10.17
CA LEU A 77 -7.48 6.71 -8.76
C LEU A 77 -8.37 7.96 -8.62
N SER A 78 -8.11 8.99 -9.44
CA SER A 78 -8.94 10.19 -9.48
C SER A 78 -10.39 9.89 -9.86
N LEU A 79 -10.63 9.05 -10.86
CA LEU A 79 -11.98 8.62 -11.21
C LEU A 79 -12.66 7.84 -10.08
N ARG A 80 -11.95 6.94 -9.41
CA ARG A 80 -12.49 6.14 -8.29
C ARG A 80 -12.77 6.93 -7.03
N SER A 81 -12.13 8.07 -6.84
CA SER A 81 -12.39 8.95 -5.70
C SER A 81 -13.79 9.60 -5.76
N SER A 82 -14.43 9.61 -6.93
CA SER A 82 -15.81 10.09 -7.11
C SER A 82 -16.80 8.92 -7.26
N LEU A 83 -18.01 9.08 -6.72
CA LEU A 83 -19.07 8.09 -6.83
C LEU A 83 -19.49 7.82 -8.29
N GLN A 84 -19.51 8.88 -9.12
CA GLN A 84 -19.88 8.78 -10.52
C GLN A 84 -18.80 8.05 -11.34
N GLY A 85 -17.53 8.39 -11.13
CA GLY A 85 -16.41 7.73 -11.78
C GLY A 85 -16.31 6.25 -11.37
N TYR A 86 -16.52 5.92 -10.09
CA TYR A 86 -16.58 4.53 -9.65
C TYR A 86 -17.69 3.74 -10.34
N LYS A 87 -18.91 4.29 -10.42
CA LYS A 87 -20.03 3.65 -11.12
C LYS A 87 -19.72 3.42 -12.60
N LEU A 88 -19.14 4.42 -13.28
CA LEU A 88 -18.73 4.32 -14.67
C LEU A 88 -17.72 3.18 -14.87
N LEU A 89 -16.65 3.17 -14.07
CA LEU A 89 -15.61 2.13 -14.16
C LEU A 89 -16.17 0.73 -13.91
N LYS A 90 -17.10 0.59 -12.96
CA LYS A 90 -17.79 -0.67 -12.70
C LYS A 90 -18.61 -1.13 -13.92
N THR A 91 -19.33 -0.23 -14.56
CA THR A 91 -20.18 -0.51 -15.74
C THR A 91 -19.35 -1.00 -16.92
N ILE A 92 -18.17 -0.43 -17.15
CA ILE A 92 -17.28 -0.83 -18.26
C ILE A 92 -16.33 -1.98 -17.89
N GLY A 93 -16.57 -2.67 -16.76
CA GLY A 93 -15.77 -3.83 -16.34
C GLY A 93 -14.40 -3.52 -15.77
N LEU A 94 -14.06 -2.25 -15.54
CA LEU A 94 -12.78 -1.80 -14.95
C LEU A 94 -12.88 -1.58 -13.44
N ARG A 95 -13.64 -2.46 -12.78
CA ARG A 95 -13.84 -2.38 -11.32
C ARG A 95 -12.51 -2.40 -10.55
N TYR A 96 -11.60 -3.29 -10.91
CA TYR A 96 -10.35 -3.48 -10.20
C TYR A 96 -9.19 -2.76 -10.86
N GLY A 97 -8.37 -2.11 -10.04
CA GLY A 97 -7.10 -1.56 -10.44
C GLY A 97 -6.02 -2.61 -10.70
N ARG A 98 -4.85 -2.17 -11.08
CA ARG A 98 -3.73 -3.07 -11.38
C ARG A 98 -3.22 -3.78 -10.14
N LEU A 99 -3.10 -3.05 -9.02
CA LEU A 99 -2.65 -3.62 -7.77
C LEU A 99 -3.66 -4.65 -7.27
N GLU A 100 -4.94 -4.28 -7.19
CA GLU A 100 -5.98 -5.20 -6.72
C GLU A 100 -6.05 -6.50 -7.53
N ARG A 101 -5.97 -6.40 -8.87
CA ARG A 101 -5.92 -7.60 -9.71
C ARG A 101 -4.73 -8.50 -9.39
N SER A 102 -3.60 -7.93 -9.02
CA SER A 102 -2.43 -8.70 -8.63
C SER A 102 -2.62 -9.36 -7.27
N LEU A 103 -3.23 -8.66 -6.32
CA LEU A 103 -3.58 -9.22 -4.99
C LEU A 103 -4.58 -10.37 -5.10
N VAL A 104 -5.62 -10.19 -5.89
CA VAL A 104 -6.64 -11.22 -6.13
C VAL A 104 -6.04 -12.48 -6.78
N ARG A 105 -5.13 -12.34 -7.74
CA ARG A 105 -4.44 -13.48 -8.37
C ARG A 105 -3.60 -14.30 -7.40
N GLU A 106 -3.01 -13.64 -6.41
CA GLU A 106 -2.21 -14.29 -5.36
C GLU A 106 -3.09 -14.79 -4.19
N ASN A 107 -4.42 -14.62 -4.25
CA ASN A 107 -5.36 -14.92 -3.17
C ASN A 107 -5.02 -14.19 -1.86
N VAL A 108 -4.64 -12.92 -1.95
CA VAL A 108 -4.36 -12.07 -0.80
C VAL A 108 -5.66 -11.72 -0.09
N SER A 109 -5.69 -11.93 1.22
CA SER A 109 -6.85 -11.63 2.08
C SER A 109 -6.79 -10.24 2.71
N LEU A 110 -5.60 -9.65 2.81
CA LEU A 110 -5.36 -8.37 3.47
C LEU A 110 -4.13 -7.69 2.86
N ALA A 111 -4.20 -6.39 2.60
CA ALA A 111 -3.06 -5.59 2.15
C ALA A 111 -2.64 -4.61 3.25
N TYR A 112 -1.35 -4.64 3.64
CA TYR A 112 -0.77 -3.72 4.60
C TYR A 112 0.15 -2.73 3.89
N PHE A 113 -0.27 -1.47 3.85
CA PHE A 113 0.53 -0.35 3.35
C PHE A 113 1.45 0.15 4.46
N LEU A 114 2.74 -0.10 4.30
CA LEU A 114 3.77 0.24 5.29
C LEU A 114 4.11 1.73 5.32
N ALA A 115 3.67 2.48 4.32
CA ALA A 115 3.79 3.93 4.24
C ALA A 115 2.49 4.57 3.76
N PRO A 116 2.21 5.84 4.14
CA PRO A 116 1.06 6.59 3.62
C PRO A 116 1.13 6.70 2.09
N ASN A 117 0.11 6.23 1.39
CA ASN A 117 0.07 6.33 -0.07
C ASN A 117 -1.34 6.27 -0.63
N ALA A 118 -1.64 7.15 -1.58
CA ALA A 118 -2.93 7.18 -2.26
C ALA A 118 -3.21 5.91 -3.09
N LEU A 119 -2.22 5.07 -3.35
CA LEU A 119 -2.39 3.80 -4.10
C LEU A 119 -3.37 2.84 -3.41
N VAL A 120 -3.61 3.00 -2.11
CA VAL A 120 -4.66 2.27 -1.38
C VAL A 120 -6.04 2.46 -2.02
N LEU A 121 -6.29 3.59 -2.70
CA LEU A 121 -7.54 3.86 -3.43
C LEU A 121 -7.72 2.98 -4.67
N ASP A 122 -6.66 2.27 -5.11
CA ASP A 122 -6.76 1.25 -6.16
C ASP A 122 -7.49 -0.02 -5.69
N LEU A 123 -7.59 -0.20 -4.36
CA LEU A 123 -8.22 -1.36 -3.74
C LEU A 123 -9.69 -1.07 -3.46
N VAL A 124 -10.53 -2.01 -3.88
CA VAL A 124 -12.00 -1.92 -3.77
C VAL A 124 -12.56 -2.98 -2.81
N ASP A 125 -12.11 -4.21 -2.97
CA ASP A 125 -12.61 -5.36 -2.21
C ASP A 125 -11.59 -5.91 -1.20
N THR A 126 -10.29 -5.71 -1.46
CA THR A 126 -9.23 -6.18 -0.54
C THR A 126 -9.17 -5.26 0.69
N PRO A 127 -9.42 -5.77 1.90
CA PRO A 127 -9.25 -5.00 3.13
C PRO A 127 -7.84 -4.46 3.27
N THR A 128 -7.70 -3.26 3.87
CA THR A 128 -6.39 -2.62 4.02
C THR A 128 -6.06 -2.27 5.46
N ILE A 129 -4.78 -2.40 5.81
CA ILE A 129 -4.17 -1.72 6.95
C ILE A 129 -3.32 -0.60 6.38
N ASN A 130 -3.42 0.58 6.96
CA ASN A 130 -2.66 1.75 6.50
C ASN A 130 -1.84 2.35 7.64
N THR A 131 -0.58 2.65 7.37
CA THR A 131 0.28 3.36 8.29
C THR A 131 0.13 4.87 8.11
N VAL A 132 0.08 5.59 9.20
CA VAL A 132 0.15 7.05 9.31
C VAL A 132 1.37 7.39 10.14
N TRP A 133 2.34 8.08 9.57
CA TRP A 133 3.56 8.46 10.29
C TRP A 133 3.38 9.75 11.07
N ASP A 134 2.82 10.78 10.43
CA ASP A 134 2.62 12.10 11.01
C ASP A 134 1.51 12.88 10.30
N LEU A 135 1.11 13.98 10.90
CA LEU A 135 0.25 15.00 10.32
C LEU A 135 1.00 16.32 10.05
N GLY A 136 2.34 16.26 9.97
CA GLY A 136 3.21 17.42 9.86
C GLY A 136 2.84 18.39 8.74
N HIS A 137 2.27 17.91 7.63
CA HIS A 137 1.77 18.75 6.55
C HIS A 137 0.63 19.70 6.98
N ARG A 138 -0.11 19.38 8.06
CA ARG A 138 -1.12 20.24 8.66
C ARG A 138 -0.58 21.11 9.78
N ASP A 139 0.33 20.55 10.58
CA ASP A 139 0.82 21.18 11.79
C ASP A 139 1.95 22.19 11.50
N ILE A 140 2.74 21.96 10.46
CA ILE A 140 3.93 22.77 10.13
C ILE A 140 3.94 23.05 8.61
N PRO A 141 2.99 23.85 8.10
CA PRO A 141 2.85 24.11 6.66
C PRO A 141 4.00 24.92 6.05
N GLU A 142 4.85 25.57 6.87
CA GLU A 142 6.02 26.32 6.42
C GLU A 142 7.20 25.43 5.97
N PHE A 143 7.18 24.14 6.28
CA PHE A 143 8.20 23.21 5.79
C PHE A 143 7.96 22.86 4.32
N VAL A 144 8.79 23.43 3.44
CA VAL A 144 8.72 23.24 1.97
C VAL A 144 8.81 21.76 1.58
N GLU A 145 9.56 20.96 2.34
CA GLU A 145 9.69 19.50 2.13
C GLU A 145 8.37 18.73 2.31
N ILE A 146 7.45 19.33 3.08
CA ILE A 146 6.13 18.73 3.38
C ILE A 146 5.05 19.30 2.46
N THR A 147 5.20 20.54 2.01
CA THR A 147 4.18 21.27 1.25
C THR A 147 4.54 21.46 -0.22
N GLY A 148 5.82 21.26 -0.60
CA GLY A 148 6.26 21.37 -1.98
C GLY A 148 5.68 20.31 -2.92
N ASP A 149 5.60 20.64 -4.21
CA ASP A 149 5.30 19.71 -5.31
C ASP A 149 4.04 18.82 -5.16
N ARG A 150 2.95 19.38 -4.65
CA ARG A 150 1.65 18.68 -4.41
C ARG A 150 1.65 17.64 -3.30
N HIS A 151 2.67 17.55 -2.49
CA HIS A 151 2.70 16.59 -1.38
C HIS A 151 1.58 16.83 -0.37
N PHE A 152 1.17 18.09 -0.18
CA PHE A 152 0.03 18.44 0.67
C PHE A 152 -1.26 17.81 0.14
N GLU A 153 -1.59 18.03 -1.15
CA GLU A 153 -2.79 17.53 -1.77
C GLU A 153 -2.84 16.00 -1.82
N GLU A 154 -1.71 15.35 -2.09
CA GLU A 154 -1.62 13.88 -2.09
C GLU A 154 -1.85 13.29 -0.71
N ARG A 155 -1.28 13.90 0.34
CA ARG A 155 -1.52 13.51 1.73
C ARG A 155 -2.98 13.73 2.12
N GLU A 156 -3.57 14.89 1.81
CA GLU A 156 -4.97 15.16 2.07
C GLU A 156 -5.89 14.18 1.35
N LEU A 157 -5.61 13.84 0.10
CA LEU A 157 -6.34 12.83 -0.65
C LEU A 157 -6.30 11.47 0.06
N PHE A 158 -5.12 11.06 0.52
CA PHE A 158 -4.94 9.84 1.29
C PHE A 158 -5.76 9.88 2.59
N TYR A 159 -5.60 10.92 3.42
CA TYR A 159 -6.28 10.98 4.71
C TYR A 159 -7.80 11.04 4.60
N ARG A 160 -8.33 11.80 3.64
CA ARG A 160 -9.78 11.96 3.45
C ARG A 160 -10.45 10.75 2.83
N HIS A 161 -9.79 10.06 1.91
CA HIS A 161 -10.43 9.04 1.10
C HIS A 161 -9.95 7.61 1.38
N ALA A 162 -8.73 7.44 1.82
CA ALA A 162 -8.13 6.14 2.10
C ALA A 162 -8.38 5.66 3.53
N LEU A 163 -8.11 6.52 4.52
CA LEU A 163 -8.24 6.11 5.92
C LEU A 163 -9.65 5.68 6.32
N PRO A 164 -10.74 6.35 5.89
CA PRO A 164 -12.10 5.90 6.23
C PRO A 164 -12.47 4.51 5.67
N LYS A 165 -11.74 4.04 4.66
CA LYS A 165 -11.93 2.70 4.06
C LYS A 165 -11.02 1.66 4.68
N SER A 166 -10.08 2.05 5.51
CA SER A 166 -9.12 1.14 6.12
C SER A 166 -9.79 0.22 7.14
N PHE A 167 -9.46 -1.06 7.09
CA PHE A 167 -9.86 -2.00 8.13
C PHE A 167 -9.20 -1.66 9.48
N ARG A 168 -7.94 -1.21 9.43
CA ARG A 168 -7.18 -0.70 10.58
C ARG A 168 -6.22 0.40 10.14
N VAL A 169 -5.88 1.28 11.06
CA VAL A 169 -4.85 2.30 10.92
C VAL A 169 -3.79 2.05 11.98
N VAL A 170 -2.53 2.04 11.57
CA VAL A 170 -1.36 1.98 12.44
C VAL A 170 -0.78 3.39 12.50
N VAL A 171 -0.55 3.88 13.68
CA VAL A 171 0.05 5.20 13.93
C VAL A 171 1.39 4.95 14.61
N ASP A 172 2.46 5.60 14.11
CA ASP A 172 3.79 5.55 14.67
C ASP A 172 4.01 6.72 15.65
#